data_691e8edd997b811ed73c5a2ecc9a9a5e
#
_entry.id   691e8edd997b811ed73c5a2ecc9a9a5e
#
_cell.length_a   1.000
_cell.length_b   1.000
_cell.length_c   1.000
_cell.angle_alpha   90.00
_cell.angle_beta   90.00
_cell.angle_gamma   90.00
#
_symmetry.space_group_name_H-M   'P 1'
#
loop_
_entity.id
_entity.type
_entity.pdbx_description
1 polymer ?
#
loop_
_entity_poly.entity_id
_entity_poly.type
_entity_poly.pdbx_seq_one_letter_code
_entity_poly.pdbx_strand_id
1 'polypeptide(L)'
;FRPVKMILNEGFYNWSSSAQILSDSLFISEKKYFLKKFSIEDVSRDVNSENTIYFKKNNQLLNEEYFLKVLENQIIIEASSSHGIMHGIQSLRQIVPIQENTSLNKLQINCLEIHDFPRFRWRGLLLDCCRHFMQKDFVKRYIDLLAFHKMNILHWHLTEDQGWRIEIDKYPKLTEIGAWRENKDGEKYGGFYTKEDIKEIVLYAENRGIEIVPEIELPGHSVAAIASYPHLSCTGDSIKVETDWGVFKDIYCAGNDSVFTFLEDVLEEVVELFPSKYIHIGGDEAPKYHWENCSKCQKRIIDNNLKDEHELQSYFIKRIGDFLKTKNKRLIGWDEIIEGGIPENAIIQSWRGMEGGIIAAKNQNQAIMAPTSHCYFDYDLDA
;
A
#
# COMPACT_ATOMS: atom_id res chain seq x y z
N PHE A 1 15.59 5.89 -13.06
CA PHE A 1 15.83 4.53 -12.57
C PHE A 1 17.13 3.99 -13.21
N ARG A 2 18.02 3.41 -12.39
CA ARG A 2 19.28 2.81 -12.86
C ARG A 2 19.21 1.29 -12.66
N PRO A 3 19.16 0.49 -13.74
CA PRO A 3 19.15 -0.97 -13.62
C PRO A 3 20.49 -1.49 -13.09
N VAL A 4 20.50 -2.73 -12.59
CA VAL A 4 21.70 -3.39 -12.06
C VAL A 4 22.77 -3.47 -13.14
N LYS A 5 22.39 -3.82 -14.38
CA LYS A 5 23.28 -3.86 -15.53
C LYS A 5 22.57 -3.34 -16.78
N MET A 6 23.24 -2.47 -17.52
CA MET A 6 22.79 -1.98 -18.83
C MET A 6 23.98 -1.91 -19.78
N ILE A 7 23.83 -2.46 -20.96
CA ILE A 7 24.83 -2.44 -22.04
C ILE A 7 24.18 -1.80 -23.26
N LEU A 8 24.77 -0.75 -23.80
CA LEU A 8 24.39 -0.18 -25.08
C LEU A 8 25.09 -0.93 -26.19
N ASN A 9 24.37 -1.29 -27.23
CA ASN A 9 24.85 -1.96 -28.42
C ASN A 9 24.73 -1.01 -29.63
N GLU A 10 25.41 -1.31 -30.72
CA GLU A 10 25.25 -0.60 -31.99
C GLU A 10 23.91 -0.92 -32.63
N GLY A 11 23.34 0.01 -33.41
CA GLY A 11 22.08 -0.15 -34.12
C GLY A 11 20.88 0.42 -33.37
N PHE A 12 19.74 0.39 -34.06
CA PHE A 12 18.47 0.93 -33.57
C PHE A 12 17.31 -0.01 -33.89
N TYR A 13 16.40 -0.17 -32.95
CA TYR A 13 15.08 -0.73 -33.20
C TYR A 13 14.16 0.38 -33.70
N ASN A 14 13.57 0.18 -34.87
CA ASN A 14 12.58 1.11 -35.42
C ASN A 14 11.20 0.70 -34.91
N TRP A 15 10.65 1.51 -34.02
CA TRP A 15 9.34 1.24 -33.43
C TRP A 15 8.25 1.30 -34.51
N SER A 16 7.39 0.32 -34.52
CA SER A 16 6.24 0.27 -35.44
C SER A 16 4.96 -0.06 -34.66
N SER A 17 3.89 0.70 -34.93
CA SER A 17 2.53 0.34 -34.44
C SER A 17 2.01 -0.99 -35.02
N SER A 18 2.67 -1.53 -36.05
CA SER A 18 2.38 -2.84 -36.65
C SER A 18 3.30 -3.96 -36.12
N ALA A 19 4.09 -3.70 -35.06
CA ALA A 19 4.91 -4.73 -34.42
C ALA A 19 4.01 -5.88 -33.91
N GLN A 20 4.47 -7.11 -34.17
CA GLN A 20 3.77 -8.29 -33.65
C GLN A 20 4.13 -8.50 -32.19
N ILE A 21 3.11 -8.57 -31.32
CA ILE A 21 3.33 -8.83 -29.88
C ILE A 21 3.09 -10.31 -29.60
N LEU A 22 4.17 -11.00 -29.29
CA LEU A 22 4.16 -12.41 -28.89
C LEU A 22 4.26 -12.51 -27.36
N SER A 23 3.58 -13.51 -26.79
CA SER A 23 3.72 -13.80 -25.36
C SER A 23 3.50 -15.27 -25.09
N ASP A 24 4.27 -15.83 -24.17
CA ASP A 24 3.93 -17.11 -23.58
C ASP A 24 2.58 -17.02 -22.85
N SER A 25 1.87 -18.14 -22.74
CA SER A 25 0.49 -18.17 -22.20
C SER A 25 0.36 -17.60 -20.79
N LEU A 26 1.44 -17.63 -20.02
CA LEU A 26 1.49 -17.05 -18.66
C LEU A 26 1.36 -15.51 -18.65
N PHE A 27 1.71 -14.82 -19.75
CA PHE A 27 1.86 -13.36 -19.81
C PHE A 27 0.80 -12.64 -20.66
N ILE A 28 -0.38 -13.24 -20.79
CA ILE A 28 -1.48 -12.67 -21.58
C ILE A 28 -1.98 -11.34 -20.99
N SER A 29 -2.02 -11.23 -19.67
CA SER A 29 -2.45 -9.99 -18.98
C SER A 29 -1.47 -8.85 -19.23
N GLU A 30 -0.16 -9.12 -19.16
CA GLU A 30 0.91 -8.18 -19.40
C GLU A 30 0.94 -7.75 -20.88
N LYS A 31 0.67 -8.69 -21.80
CA LYS A 31 0.47 -8.37 -23.23
C LYS A 31 -0.69 -7.38 -23.41
N LYS A 32 -1.84 -7.61 -22.79
CA LYS A 32 -2.99 -6.69 -22.86
C LYS A 32 -2.66 -5.32 -22.26
N TYR A 33 -1.96 -5.30 -21.13
CA TYR A 33 -1.49 -4.05 -20.52
C TYR A 33 -0.56 -3.28 -21.47
N PHE A 34 0.41 -3.98 -22.08
CA PHE A 34 1.37 -3.42 -23.01
C PHE A 34 0.67 -2.79 -24.23
N LEU A 35 -0.21 -3.54 -24.90
CA LEU A 35 -0.98 -3.08 -26.06
C LEU A 35 -1.73 -1.80 -25.73
N LYS A 36 -2.42 -1.76 -24.58
CA LYS A 36 -3.16 -0.58 -24.13
C LYS A 36 -2.24 0.62 -23.87
N LYS A 37 -1.08 0.41 -23.21
CA LYS A 37 -0.16 1.50 -22.84
C LYS A 37 0.57 2.11 -24.03
N PHE A 38 0.84 1.31 -25.05
CA PHE A 38 1.52 1.77 -26.28
C PHE A 38 0.58 2.02 -27.45
N SER A 39 -0.75 1.91 -27.24
CA SER A 39 -1.78 2.11 -28.28
C SER A 39 -1.50 1.27 -29.53
N ILE A 40 -1.11 0.01 -29.33
CA ILE A 40 -0.84 -0.97 -30.41
C ILE A 40 -2.08 -1.87 -30.58
N GLU A 41 -2.49 -2.09 -31.83
CA GLU A 41 -3.54 -3.07 -32.13
C GLU A 41 -2.98 -4.49 -32.08
N ASP A 42 -3.74 -5.43 -31.49
CA ASP A 42 -3.37 -6.85 -31.48
C ASP A 42 -3.68 -7.47 -32.86
N VAL A 43 -2.73 -7.40 -33.74
CA VAL A 43 -2.87 -7.97 -35.10
C VAL A 43 -2.25 -9.36 -35.12
N SER A 44 -3.08 -10.39 -35.29
CA SER A 44 -2.61 -11.74 -35.61
C SER A 44 -2.03 -11.74 -37.03
N ARG A 45 -0.70 -11.72 -37.15
CA ARG A 45 0.00 -11.84 -38.44
C ARG A 45 0.89 -13.08 -38.45
N ASP A 46 1.28 -13.50 -39.65
CA ASP A 46 2.19 -14.63 -39.85
C ASP A 46 3.51 -14.48 -39.08
N VAL A 47 4.05 -15.61 -38.65
CA VAL A 47 5.22 -15.78 -37.76
C VAL A 47 6.54 -15.16 -38.28
N ASN A 48 6.54 -14.58 -39.47
CA ASN A 48 7.70 -14.01 -40.17
C ASN A 48 7.75 -12.49 -40.19
N SER A 49 7.12 -11.77 -39.26
CA SER A 49 7.21 -10.31 -39.22
C SER A 49 8.60 -9.87 -38.73
N GLU A 50 9.25 -8.97 -39.48
CA GLU A 50 10.56 -8.40 -39.17
C GLU A 50 10.57 -7.52 -37.92
N ASN A 51 9.45 -7.37 -37.21
CA ASN A 51 9.33 -6.44 -36.09
C ASN A 51 8.47 -7.08 -34.99
N THR A 52 9.13 -7.72 -34.02
CA THR A 52 8.46 -8.47 -32.97
C THR A 52 8.81 -7.95 -31.56
N ILE A 53 7.86 -8.03 -30.65
CA ILE A 53 8.07 -7.83 -29.22
C ILE A 53 7.60 -9.10 -28.52
N TYR A 54 8.48 -9.78 -27.79
CA TYR A 54 8.21 -11.08 -27.22
C TYR A 54 8.37 -11.09 -25.70
N PHE A 55 7.31 -11.50 -24.99
CA PHE A 55 7.30 -11.77 -23.56
C PHE A 55 7.52 -13.26 -23.33
N LYS A 56 8.71 -13.61 -22.92
CA LYS A 56 9.20 -14.97 -22.88
C LYS A 56 9.45 -15.44 -21.45
N LYS A 57 9.00 -16.66 -21.15
CA LYS A 57 9.23 -17.30 -19.86
C LYS A 57 10.67 -17.80 -19.75
N ASN A 58 11.31 -17.45 -18.63
CA ASN A 58 12.62 -17.94 -18.25
C ASN A 58 12.62 -18.36 -16.77
N ASN A 59 12.52 -19.66 -16.52
CA ASN A 59 12.40 -20.24 -15.17
C ASN A 59 13.70 -20.13 -14.35
N GLN A 60 14.82 -19.68 -14.91
CA GLN A 60 16.09 -19.52 -14.19
C GLN A 60 16.15 -18.19 -13.43
N LEU A 61 15.24 -17.25 -13.72
CA LEU A 61 15.20 -15.94 -13.11
C LEU A 61 14.41 -15.95 -11.80
N LEU A 62 14.72 -15.02 -10.90
CA LEU A 62 13.96 -14.78 -9.69
C LEU A 62 12.59 -14.15 -10.00
N ASN A 63 11.69 -14.10 -9.02
CA ASN A 63 10.31 -13.66 -9.23
C ASN A 63 10.16 -12.28 -9.88
N GLU A 64 10.96 -11.30 -9.47
CA GLU A 64 10.89 -9.92 -9.99
C GLU A 64 12.06 -9.58 -10.94
N GLU A 65 12.91 -10.56 -11.24
CA GLU A 65 14.05 -10.42 -12.13
C GLU A 65 13.63 -10.51 -13.59
N TYR A 66 14.28 -9.72 -14.45
CA TYR A 66 14.03 -9.74 -15.88
C TYR A 66 15.28 -9.41 -16.70
N PHE A 67 15.29 -9.90 -17.94
CA PHE A 67 16.13 -9.42 -19.02
C PHE A 67 15.29 -8.66 -20.04
N LEU A 68 15.77 -7.50 -20.48
CA LEU A 68 15.22 -6.77 -21.61
C LEU A 68 16.32 -6.66 -22.67
N LYS A 69 16.05 -7.14 -23.88
CA LYS A 69 16.94 -7.01 -25.05
C LYS A 69 16.22 -6.24 -26.13
N VAL A 70 16.85 -5.19 -26.60
CA VAL A 70 16.41 -4.41 -27.78
C VAL A 70 17.43 -4.68 -28.90
N LEU A 71 16.98 -5.36 -29.94
CA LEU A 71 17.74 -5.69 -31.15
C LEU A 71 17.16 -4.91 -32.33
N GLU A 72 17.81 -4.85 -33.45
CA GLU A 72 17.36 -4.05 -34.61
C GLU A 72 15.96 -4.43 -35.12
N ASN A 73 15.58 -5.71 -34.98
CA ASN A 73 14.31 -6.24 -35.49
C ASN A 73 13.44 -6.86 -34.42
N GLN A 74 13.86 -6.89 -33.16
CA GLN A 74 13.14 -7.59 -32.09
C GLN A 74 13.40 -6.94 -30.73
N ILE A 75 12.34 -6.90 -29.89
CA ILE A 75 12.44 -6.63 -28.46
C ILE A 75 12.03 -7.90 -27.69
N ILE A 76 12.83 -8.32 -26.74
CA ILE A 76 12.57 -9.51 -25.92
C ILE A 76 12.57 -9.09 -24.45
N ILE A 77 11.52 -9.44 -23.72
CA ILE A 77 11.46 -9.36 -22.26
C ILE A 77 11.36 -10.77 -21.71
N GLU A 78 12.38 -11.22 -21.00
CA GLU A 78 12.42 -12.53 -20.36
C GLU A 78 12.23 -12.39 -18.85
N ALA A 79 11.33 -13.18 -18.25
CA ALA A 79 11.13 -13.26 -16.82
C ALA A 79 10.54 -14.62 -16.42
N SER A 80 10.62 -14.95 -15.12
CA SER A 80 9.99 -16.15 -14.57
C SER A 80 8.51 -15.93 -14.20
N SER A 81 8.09 -14.66 -14.02
CA SER A 81 6.79 -14.26 -13.49
C SER A 81 6.20 -13.03 -14.19
N SER A 82 4.92 -12.80 -13.97
CA SER A 82 4.19 -11.58 -14.36
C SER A 82 4.85 -10.30 -13.81
N HIS A 83 5.36 -10.32 -12.58
CA HIS A 83 6.05 -9.18 -11.97
C HIS A 83 7.32 -8.81 -12.75
N GLY A 84 8.14 -9.80 -13.10
CA GLY A 84 9.35 -9.55 -13.89
C GLY A 84 9.05 -9.01 -15.28
N ILE A 85 8.03 -9.55 -15.98
CA ILE A 85 7.58 -9.00 -17.28
C ILE A 85 7.09 -7.57 -17.12
N MET A 86 6.28 -7.29 -16.08
CA MET A 86 5.81 -5.94 -15.81
C MET A 86 6.97 -4.97 -15.58
N HIS A 87 7.99 -5.35 -14.81
CA HIS A 87 9.20 -4.54 -14.60
C HIS A 87 9.98 -4.28 -15.90
N GLY A 88 10.08 -5.30 -16.77
CA GLY A 88 10.67 -5.15 -18.09
C GLY A 88 9.90 -4.18 -18.98
N ILE A 89 8.56 -4.24 -18.97
CA ILE A 89 7.69 -3.29 -19.67
C ILE A 89 7.90 -1.86 -19.13
N GLN A 90 8.01 -1.67 -17.81
CA GLN A 90 8.25 -0.34 -17.25
C GLN A 90 9.62 0.21 -17.66
N SER A 91 10.66 -0.63 -17.73
CA SER A 91 11.97 -0.24 -18.25
C SER A 91 11.88 0.17 -19.72
N LEU A 92 11.20 -0.61 -20.53
CA LEU A 92 10.98 -0.25 -21.94
C LEU A 92 10.25 1.09 -22.07
N ARG A 93 9.23 1.35 -21.24
CA ARG A 93 8.53 2.65 -21.19
C ARG A 93 9.44 3.82 -20.86
N GLN A 94 10.47 3.61 -20.04
CA GLN A 94 11.40 4.68 -19.62
C GLN A 94 12.49 4.96 -20.67
N ILE A 95 12.81 4.00 -21.53
CA ILE A 95 13.79 4.18 -22.61
C ILE A 95 13.15 4.63 -23.92
N VAL A 96 11.83 4.45 -24.09
CA VAL A 96 11.11 4.98 -25.26
C VAL A 96 11.06 6.51 -25.15
N PRO A 97 11.58 7.27 -26.13
CA PRO A 97 11.52 8.71 -26.10
C PRO A 97 10.08 9.21 -26.07
N ILE A 98 9.69 9.91 -25.00
CA ILE A 98 8.39 10.58 -24.93
C ILE A 98 8.53 11.90 -25.69
N GLN A 99 7.97 11.96 -26.89
CA GLN A 99 7.82 13.21 -27.61
C GLN A 99 6.33 13.50 -27.75
N GLU A 100 5.88 14.61 -27.20
CA GLU A 100 4.54 15.12 -27.45
C GLU A 100 4.38 15.29 -28.97
N ASN A 101 3.37 14.65 -29.56
CA ASN A 101 3.04 14.67 -31.00
C ASN A 101 3.94 13.84 -31.95
N THR A 102 4.81 12.95 -31.47
CA THR A 102 5.51 12.03 -32.39
C THR A 102 4.70 10.78 -32.63
N SER A 103 4.39 10.51 -33.89
CA SER A 103 3.84 9.19 -34.31
C SER A 103 4.79 8.08 -33.85
N LEU A 104 4.28 7.05 -33.21
CA LEU A 104 5.05 5.86 -32.78
C LEU A 104 5.90 5.27 -33.93
N ASN A 105 5.40 5.38 -35.17
CA ASN A 105 6.09 4.87 -36.37
C ASN A 105 7.38 5.61 -36.76
N LYS A 106 7.81 6.62 -35.98
CA LYS A 106 9.05 7.38 -36.21
C LYS A 106 10.03 7.28 -35.04
N LEU A 107 9.71 6.48 -34.03
CA LEU A 107 10.57 6.34 -32.86
C LEU A 107 11.68 5.32 -33.13
N GLN A 108 12.90 5.70 -32.75
CA GLN A 108 14.04 4.80 -32.74
C GLN A 108 14.51 4.60 -31.31
N ILE A 109 14.79 3.36 -30.94
CA ILE A 109 15.33 2.97 -29.63
C ILE A 109 16.70 2.35 -29.88
N ASN A 110 17.71 2.82 -29.16
CA ASN A 110 19.04 2.22 -29.22
C ASN A 110 18.98 0.72 -28.89
N CYS A 111 19.73 -0.09 -29.64
CA CYS A 111 19.92 -1.47 -29.25
C CYS A 111 20.63 -1.53 -27.89
N LEU A 112 20.12 -2.35 -26.99
CA LEU A 112 20.65 -2.46 -25.63
C LEU A 112 20.23 -3.78 -24.97
N GLU A 113 20.93 -4.10 -23.89
CA GLU A 113 20.55 -5.17 -22.97
C GLU A 113 20.46 -4.63 -21.55
N ILE A 114 19.39 -4.96 -20.85
CA ILE A 114 19.19 -4.69 -19.43
C ILE A 114 19.03 -6.03 -18.70
N HIS A 115 19.77 -6.19 -17.61
CA HIS A 115 19.51 -7.19 -16.59
C HIS A 115 19.24 -6.46 -15.28
N ASP A 116 18.11 -6.74 -14.67
CA ASP A 116 17.67 -6.01 -13.48
C ASP A 116 16.84 -6.87 -12.54
N PHE A 117 16.98 -6.61 -11.25
CA PHE A 117 16.24 -7.23 -10.17
C PHE A 117 16.22 -6.30 -8.94
N PRO A 118 15.19 -6.40 -8.06
CA PRO A 118 15.08 -5.52 -6.91
C PRO A 118 16.14 -5.82 -5.85
N ARG A 119 16.72 -4.77 -5.27
CA ARG A 119 17.60 -4.88 -4.09
C ARG A 119 16.82 -5.19 -2.82
N PHE A 120 15.60 -4.63 -2.69
CA PHE A 120 14.71 -4.79 -1.54
C PHE A 120 13.41 -5.46 -1.96
N ARG A 121 12.92 -6.38 -1.14
CA ARG A 121 11.65 -7.07 -1.37
C ARG A 121 10.43 -6.16 -1.16
N TRP A 122 10.53 -5.22 -0.23
CA TRP A 122 9.47 -4.26 0.08
C TRP A 122 9.86 -2.90 -0.48
N ARG A 123 9.07 -2.37 -1.38
CA ARG A 123 9.27 -1.07 -2.01
C ARG A 123 7.90 -0.40 -2.11
N GLY A 124 7.52 0.26 -1.02
CA GLY A 124 6.19 0.83 -0.86
C GLY A 124 6.18 2.34 -0.78
N LEU A 125 5.03 2.91 -1.06
CA LEU A 125 4.66 4.27 -0.68
C LEU A 125 3.32 4.23 0.03
N LEU A 126 3.17 5.09 1.04
CA LEU A 126 1.91 5.34 1.74
C LEU A 126 1.10 6.40 0.97
N LEU A 127 -0.21 6.19 0.89
CA LEU A 127 -1.17 7.19 0.46
C LEU A 127 -2.20 7.41 1.57
N ASP A 128 -2.13 8.58 2.21
CA ASP A 128 -3.11 9.03 3.18
C ASP A 128 -4.35 9.60 2.47
N CYS A 129 -5.44 8.84 2.52
CA CYS A 129 -6.74 9.27 1.99
C CYS A 129 -7.67 9.80 3.10
N CYS A 130 -7.20 9.85 4.34
CA CYS A 130 -8.00 10.19 5.50
C CYS A 130 -7.97 11.68 5.81
N ARG A 131 -6.76 12.26 5.92
CA ARG A 131 -6.63 13.72 6.10
C ARG A 131 -7.16 14.45 4.87
N HIS A 132 -6.92 13.90 3.66
CA HIS A 132 -7.52 14.41 2.42
C HIS A 132 -8.06 13.25 1.59
N PHE A 133 -9.38 13.27 1.33
CA PHE A 133 -10.01 12.22 0.54
C PHE A 133 -9.57 12.31 -0.93
N MET A 134 -9.06 11.20 -1.45
CA MET A 134 -8.65 11.06 -2.84
C MET A 134 -9.65 10.20 -3.61
N GLN A 135 -10.16 10.70 -4.74
CA GLN A 135 -11.06 9.94 -5.60
C GLN A 135 -10.36 8.69 -6.16
N LYS A 136 -11.13 7.64 -6.44
CA LYS A 136 -10.58 6.35 -6.92
C LYS A 136 -9.72 6.46 -8.17
N ASP A 137 -10.01 7.42 -9.05
CA ASP A 137 -9.20 7.64 -10.26
C ASP A 137 -7.81 8.19 -9.92
N PHE A 138 -7.69 9.01 -8.87
CA PHE A 138 -6.41 9.44 -8.35
C PHE A 138 -5.62 8.25 -7.77
N VAL A 139 -6.27 7.40 -6.99
CA VAL A 139 -5.64 6.19 -6.42
C VAL A 139 -5.11 5.28 -7.54
N LYS A 140 -5.89 5.07 -8.61
CA LYS A 140 -5.44 4.32 -9.79
C LYS A 140 -4.25 4.97 -10.49
N ARG A 141 -4.25 6.30 -10.63
CA ARG A 141 -3.11 7.03 -11.18
C ARG A 141 -1.87 6.87 -10.29
N TYR A 142 -2.05 6.90 -8.98
CA TYR A 142 -0.96 6.67 -8.02
C TYR A 142 -0.38 5.26 -8.16
N ILE A 143 -1.23 4.24 -8.31
CA ILE A 143 -0.82 2.86 -8.61
C ILE A 143 -0.05 2.77 -9.94
N ASP A 144 -0.48 3.49 -10.99
CA ASP A 144 0.25 3.54 -12.26
C ASP A 144 1.67 4.14 -12.09
N LEU A 145 1.84 5.14 -11.23
CA LEU A 145 3.14 5.73 -10.91
C LEU A 145 4.00 4.77 -10.08
N LEU A 146 3.44 4.10 -9.08
CA LEU A 146 4.14 3.06 -8.33
C LEU A 146 4.69 1.98 -9.27
N ALA A 147 3.85 1.46 -10.16
CA ALA A 147 4.26 0.46 -11.14
C ALA A 147 5.36 0.99 -12.07
N PHE A 148 5.25 2.24 -12.56
CA PHE A 148 6.25 2.88 -13.41
C PHE A 148 7.62 2.96 -12.73
N HIS A 149 7.66 3.20 -11.41
CA HIS A 149 8.87 3.23 -10.60
C HIS A 149 9.26 1.86 -10.02
N LYS A 150 8.58 0.77 -10.44
CA LYS A 150 8.84 -0.61 -9.98
C LYS A 150 8.71 -0.79 -8.47
N MET A 151 7.87 0.02 -7.84
CA MET A 151 7.36 -0.25 -6.50
C MET A 151 6.44 -1.46 -6.54
N ASN A 152 6.26 -2.15 -5.42
CA ASN A 152 5.40 -3.33 -5.35
C ASN A 152 4.36 -3.27 -4.23
N ILE A 153 4.37 -2.23 -3.41
CA ILE A 153 3.42 -2.06 -2.30
C ILE A 153 2.78 -0.68 -2.37
N LEU A 154 1.45 -0.65 -2.27
CA LEU A 154 0.68 0.53 -1.87
C LEU A 154 0.25 0.34 -0.42
N HIS A 155 0.78 1.13 0.49
CA HIS A 155 0.29 1.25 1.85
C HIS A 155 -0.88 2.24 1.83
N TRP A 156 -2.11 1.75 1.98
CA TRP A 156 -3.32 2.56 1.81
C TRP A 156 -3.93 2.88 3.16
N HIS A 157 -3.77 4.13 3.59
CA HIS A 157 -4.24 4.62 4.88
C HIS A 157 -5.72 5.01 4.75
N LEU A 158 -6.58 4.23 5.41
CA LEU A 158 -8.04 4.26 5.20
C LEU A 158 -8.85 4.75 6.38
N THR A 159 -8.25 4.88 7.57
CA THR A 159 -8.96 5.36 8.77
C THR A 159 -8.07 6.27 9.61
N GLU A 160 -8.66 7.38 10.11
CA GLU A 160 -7.93 8.43 10.82
C GLU A 160 -8.90 9.32 11.61
N ASP A 161 -8.39 10.23 12.43
CA ASP A 161 -9.17 11.21 13.20
C ASP A 161 -10.04 12.11 12.31
N GLN A 162 -9.53 12.47 11.10
CA GLN A 162 -10.18 13.36 10.16
C GLN A 162 -11.07 12.64 9.15
N GLY A 163 -11.14 11.30 9.20
CA GLY A 163 -12.04 10.59 8.30
C GLY A 163 -11.86 9.09 8.25
N TRP A 164 -12.97 8.40 8.16
CA TRP A 164 -13.09 6.98 7.90
C TRP A 164 -13.42 6.75 6.42
N ARG A 165 -12.61 5.98 5.69
CA ARG A 165 -12.69 5.91 4.22
C ARG A 165 -13.12 4.57 3.64
N ILE A 166 -13.44 3.58 4.46
CA ILE A 166 -13.83 2.24 4.02
C ILE A 166 -15.25 1.89 4.45
N GLU A 167 -16.07 1.40 3.52
CA GLU A 167 -17.41 0.91 3.80
C GLU A 167 -17.36 -0.39 4.61
N ILE A 168 -18.12 -0.43 5.72
CA ILE A 168 -18.29 -1.59 6.60
C ILE A 168 -19.78 -1.82 6.79
N ASP A 169 -20.30 -2.93 6.29
CA ASP A 169 -21.75 -3.21 6.29
C ASP A 169 -22.33 -3.25 7.70
N LYS A 170 -21.58 -3.85 8.61
CA LYS A 170 -22.01 -3.99 10.00
C LYS A 170 -22.09 -2.66 10.75
N TYR A 171 -21.32 -1.66 10.29
CA TYR A 171 -21.19 -0.36 10.96
C TYR A 171 -21.40 0.82 10.01
N PRO A 172 -22.61 1.02 9.46
CA PRO A 172 -22.88 2.01 8.41
C PRO A 172 -22.58 3.47 8.83
N LYS A 173 -22.68 3.81 10.13
CA LYS A 173 -22.37 5.17 10.61
C LYS A 173 -20.89 5.54 10.37
N LEU A 174 -20.00 4.59 10.19
CA LEU A 174 -18.59 4.89 9.86
C LEU A 174 -18.47 5.69 8.57
N THR A 175 -19.33 5.41 7.58
CA THR A 175 -19.36 6.16 6.31
C THR A 175 -20.44 7.24 6.26
N GLU A 176 -21.52 7.11 7.06
CA GLU A 176 -22.55 8.14 7.17
C GLU A 176 -22.08 9.38 7.96
N ILE A 177 -21.30 9.16 9.01
CA ILE A 177 -20.78 10.18 9.94
C ILE A 177 -19.27 10.30 9.80
N GLY A 178 -18.53 9.22 10.06
CA GLY A 178 -17.07 9.22 10.17
C GLY A 178 -16.33 9.59 8.88
N ALA A 179 -16.96 9.43 7.71
CA ALA A 179 -16.36 9.83 6.44
C ALA A 179 -16.43 11.34 6.15
N TRP A 180 -17.10 12.12 7.02
CA TRP A 180 -17.43 13.51 6.74
C TRP A 180 -17.05 14.44 7.89
N ARG A 181 -16.50 15.60 7.55
CA ARG A 181 -16.21 16.69 8.49
C ARG A 181 -16.72 18.02 7.93
N GLU A 182 -16.89 19.00 8.80
CA GLU A 182 -17.15 20.38 8.41
C GLU A 182 -15.82 21.11 8.34
N ASN A 183 -15.50 21.73 7.21
CA ASN A 183 -14.35 22.63 7.09
C ASN A 183 -14.59 23.92 7.89
N LYS A 184 -13.54 24.73 8.06
CA LYS A 184 -13.61 26.02 8.79
C LYS A 184 -14.62 27.04 8.19
N ASP A 185 -14.96 26.89 6.93
CA ASP A 185 -15.98 27.67 6.22
C ASP A 185 -17.41 27.09 6.35
N GLY A 186 -17.57 25.96 7.05
CA GLY A 186 -18.83 25.24 7.25
C GLY A 186 -19.23 24.32 6.09
N GLU A 187 -18.40 24.17 5.07
CA GLU A 187 -18.66 23.23 3.99
C GLU A 187 -18.39 21.79 4.42
N LYS A 188 -19.27 20.88 4.02
CA LYS A 188 -19.09 19.44 4.25
C LYS A 188 -18.02 18.90 3.33
N TYR A 189 -16.97 18.30 3.91
CA TYR A 189 -15.87 17.69 3.19
C TYR A 189 -15.70 16.23 3.58
N GLY A 190 -15.37 15.38 2.62
CA GLY A 190 -15.08 13.97 2.88
C GLY A 190 -15.41 13.07 1.70
N GLY A 191 -15.59 11.80 1.99
CA GLY A 191 -15.88 10.73 1.05
C GLY A 191 -15.39 9.41 1.58
N PHE A 192 -15.76 8.34 0.91
CA PHE A 192 -15.33 6.98 1.24
C PHE A 192 -15.30 6.12 -0.01
N TYR A 193 -14.68 4.95 0.09
CA TYR A 193 -14.67 3.93 -0.95
C TYR A 193 -15.71 2.86 -0.59
N THR A 194 -16.59 2.55 -1.55
CA THR A 194 -17.48 1.40 -1.44
C THR A 194 -16.67 0.11 -1.55
N LYS A 195 -17.24 -1.01 -1.11
CA LYS A 195 -16.61 -2.33 -1.29
C LYS A 195 -16.30 -2.63 -2.75
N GLU A 196 -17.16 -2.19 -3.65
CA GLU A 196 -16.95 -2.31 -5.10
C GLU A 196 -15.79 -1.47 -5.59
N ASP A 197 -15.65 -0.23 -5.10
CA ASP A 197 -14.50 0.63 -5.42
C ASP A 197 -13.19 -0.01 -4.96
N ILE A 198 -13.18 -0.59 -3.75
CA ILE A 198 -12.00 -1.28 -3.21
C ILE A 198 -11.64 -2.50 -4.05
N LYS A 199 -12.61 -3.36 -4.36
CA LYS A 199 -12.37 -4.53 -5.23
C LYS A 199 -11.83 -4.14 -6.60
N GLU A 200 -12.38 -3.07 -7.19
CA GLU A 200 -11.90 -2.52 -8.46
C GLU A 200 -10.45 -2.03 -8.35
N ILE A 201 -10.10 -1.30 -7.28
CA ILE A 201 -8.75 -0.78 -7.05
C ILE A 201 -7.77 -1.91 -6.76
N VAL A 202 -8.15 -2.90 -5.96
CA VAL A 202 -7.33 -4.09 -5.66
C VAL A 202 -6.99 -4.85 -6.94
N LEU A 203 -7.98 -5.16 -7.77
CA LEU A 203 -7.76 -5.83 -9.04
C LEU A 203 -6.90 -4.98 -10.01
N TYR A 204 -7.09 -3.65 -9.98
CA TYR A 204 -6.30 -2.71 -10.77
C TYR A 204 -4.82 -2.72 -10.38
N ALA A 205 -4.54 -2.79 -9.07
CA ALA A 205 -3.20 -2.87 -8.51
C ALA A 205 -2.53 -4.22 -8.83
N GLU A 206 -3.25 -5.32 -8.61
CA GLU A 206 -2.78 -6.68 -8.91
C GLU A 206 -2.32 -6.83 -10.36
N ASN A 207 -3.09 -6.32 -11.32
CA ASN A 207 -2.75 -6.30 -12.74
C ASN A 207 -1.49 -5.46 -13.07
N ARG A 208 -0.89 -4.79 -12.09
CA ARG A 208 0.32 -3.98 -12.20
C ARG A 208 1.47 -4.49 -11.32
N GLY A 209 1.26 -5.61 -10.64
CA GLY A 209 2.21 -6.17 -9.71
C GLY A 209 2.34 -5.36 -8.41
N ILE A 210 1.28 -4.63 -8.02
CA ILE A 210 1.22 -3.86 -6.77
C ILE A 210 0.32 -4.59 -5.79
N GLU A 211 0.83 -4.95 -4.62
CA GLU A 211 0.07 -5.43 -3.48
C GLU A 211 -0.43 -4.23 -2.66
N ILE A 212 -1.72 -4.23 -2.29
CA ILE A 212 -2.29 -3.19 -1.42
C ILE A 212 -2.30 -3.70 0.01
N VAL A 213 -1.65 -2.98 0.91
CA VAL A 213 -1.67 -3.19 2.35
C VAL A 213 -2.57 -2.11 2.97
N PRO A 214 -3.78 -2.46 3.43
CA PRO A 214 -4.66 -1.48 4.08
C PRO A 214 -4.18 -1.16 5.48
N GLU A 215 -4.38 0.09 5.90
CA GLU A 215 -4.17 0.54 7.28
C GLU A 215 -5.51 0.89 7.92
N ILE A 216 -5.74 0.30 9.08
CA ILE A 216 -6.88 0.53 9.96
C ILE A 216 -6.33 0.90 11.33
N GLU A 217 -6.42 2.17 11.67
CA GLU A 217 -5.83 2.74 12.86
C GLU A 217 -6.45 2.26 14.17
N LEU A 218 -5.60 1.89 15.11
CA LEU A 218 -5.92 1.52 16.48
C LEU A 218 -4.67 1.54 17.37
N PRO A 219 -4.74 1.84 18.68
CA PRO A 219 -5.91 2.37 19.38
C PRO A 219 -6.09 3.88 19.24
N GLY A 220 -5.05 4.61 18.76
CA GLY A 220 -5.06 6.02 18.45
C GLY A 220 -5.72 6.30 17.10
N HIS A 221 -5.68 7.55 16.66
CA HIS A 221 -6.18 8.01 15.37
C HIS A 221 -7.59 7.48 15.03
N SER A 222 -8.48 7.49 16.02
CA SER A 222 -9.77 6.80 15.98
C SER A 222 -10.98 7.73 16.19
N VAL A 223 -10.77 9.06 16.20
CA VAL A 223 -11.83 10.03 16.46
C VAL A 223 -13.00 9.91 15.49
N ALA A 224 -12.76 9.66 14.19
CA ALA A 224 -13.85 9.49 13.22
C ALA A 224 -14.73 8.26 13.54
N ALA A 225 -14.14 7.16 14.00
CA ALA A 225 -14.88 5.99 14.45
C ALA A 225 -15.64 6.25 15.76
N ILE A 226 -15.03 6.95 16.72
CA ILE A 226 -15.65 7.32 17.98
C ILE A 226 -16.79 8.33 17.75
N ALA A 227 -16.63 9.30 16.85
CA ALA A 227 -17.70 10.21 16.44
C ALA A 227 -18.91 9.45 15.89
N SER A 228 -18.66 8.35 15.19
CA SER A 228 -19.71 7.47 14.66
C SER A 228 -20.36 6.58 15.74
N TYR A 229 -19.56 6.12 16.70
CA TYR A 229 -19.94 5.19 17.77
C TYR A 229 -19.29 5.59 19.09
N PRO A 230 -19.87 6.59 19.83
CA PRO A 230 -19.22 7.17 21.03
C PRO A 230 -18.88 6.17 22.14
N HIS A 231 -19.62 5.07 22.24
CA HIS A 231 -19.38 4.01 23.24
C HIS A 231 -18.04 3.30 23.09
N LEU A 232 -17.31 3.54 21.99
CA LEU A 232 -15.96 2.99 21.75
C LEU A 232 -14.89 3.73 22.53
N SER A 233 -15.15 4.97 22.99
CA SER A 233 -14.22 5.75 23.81
C SER A 233 -14.35 5.40 25.31
N CYS A 234 -13.41 5.92 26.11
CA CYS A 234 -13.45 5.78 27.56
C CYS A 234 -14.58 6.62 28.20
N THR A 235 -14.89 7.78 27.62
CA THR A 235 -15.87 8.73 28.15
C THR A 235 -17.29 8.42 27.66
N GLY A 236 -17.44 7.94 26.44
CA GLY A 236 -18.74 7.75 25.79
C GLY A 236 -19.37 9.05 25.30
N ASP A 237 -18.62 10.15 25.31
CA ASP A 237 -19.09 11.46 24.88
C ASP A 237 -19.32 11.52 23.38
N SER A 238 -20.30 12.31 22.94
CA SER A 238 -20.51 12.62 21.53
C SER A 238 -19.48 13.67 21.10
N ILE A 239 -18.62 13.29 20.18
CA ILE A 239 -17.58 14.15 19.60
C ILE A 239 -17.83 14.33 18.11
N LYS A 240 -17.12 15.27 17.47
CA LYS A 240 -17.13 15.47 16.02
C LYS A 240 -15.89 14.84 15.39
N VAL A 241 -15.98 14.54 14.10
CA VAL A 241 -14.81 14.19 13.27
C VAL A 241 -13.87 15.38 13.23
N GLU A 242 -12.59 15.14 13.37
CA GLU A 242 -11.57 16.21 13.46
C GLU A 242 -11.35 16.93 12.13
N THR A 243 -10.96 18.20 12.24
CA THR A 243 -10.68 19.07 11.10
C THR A 243 -9.23 19.52 11.03
N ASP A 244 -8.55 19.54 12.18
CA ASP A 244 -7.18 19.99 12.29
C ASP A 244 -6.21 18.79 12.36
N TRP A 245 -4.94 19.04 12.12
CA TRP A 245 -3.85 18.10 12.37
C TRP A 245 -3.54 18.04 13.86
N GLY A 246 -3.21 16.87 14.36
CA GLY A 246 -2.82 16.73 15.76
C GLY A 246 -2.88 15.30 16.26
N VAL A 247 -2.51 15.15 17.54
CA VAL A 247 -2.64 13.92 18.30
C VAL A 247 -3.76 14.14 19.31
N PHE A 248 -4.86 13.41 19.14
CA PHE A 248 -6.07 13.63 19.93
C PHE A 248 -6.19 12.63 21.09
N LYS A 249 -6.81 13.07 22.18
CA LYS A 249 -6.93 12.26 23.39
C LYS A 249 -7.98 11.15 23.30
N ASP A 250 -8.96 11.34 22.42
CA ASP A 250 -10.06 10.40 22.24
C ASP A 250 -9.62 9.21 21.39
N ILE A 251 -9.24 8.14 22.06
CA ILE A 251 -8.80 6.88 21.49
C ILE A 251 -9.70 5.74 21.94
N TYR A 252 -9.62 4.59 21.29
CA TYR A 252 -10.40 3.41 21.69
C TYR A 252 -10.13 3.01 23.14
N CYS A 253 -11.22 2.66 23.86
CA CYS A 253 -11.15 2.22 25.25
C CYS A 253 -10.60 0.80 25.37
N ALA A 254 -9.37 0.63 25.80
CA ALA A 254 -8.73 -0.68 25.98
C ALA A 254 -9.38 -1.57 27.06
N GLY A 255 -10.14 -0.97 27.97
CA GLY A 255 -10.86 -1.68 29.02
C GLY A 255 -12.23 -2.21 28.59
N ASN A 256 -12.73 -1.82 27.39
CA ASN A 256 -14.08 -2.15 26.93
C ASN A 256 -14.04 -3.27 25.88
N ASP A 257 -14.62 -4.44 26.19
CA ASP A 257 -14.63 -5.58 25.29
C ASP A 257 -15.44 -5.34 24.00
N SER A 258 -16.43 -4.44 24.02
CA SER A 258 -17.17 -4.08 22.81
C SER A 258 -16.31 -3.38 21.76
N VAL A 259 -15.20 -2.74 22.16
CA VAL A 259 -14.21 -2.17 21.24
C VAL A 259 -13.53 -3.28 20.45
N PHE A 260 -13.12 -4.35 21.12
CA PHE A 260 -12.48 -5.48 20.44
C PHE A 260 -13.47 -6.19 19.51
N THR A 261 -14.72 -6.39 19.93
CA THR A 261 -15.76 -6.95 19.06
C THR A 261 -15.95 -6.08 17.81
N PHE A 262 -16.03 -4.75 17.99
CA PHE A 262 -16.13 -3.80 16.88
C PHE A 262 -14.94 -3.91 15.92
N LEU A 263 -13.71 -3.91 16.44
CA LEU A 263 -12.49 -4.00 15.63
C LEU A 263 -12.36 -5.35 14.94
N GLU A 264 -12.68 -6.44 15.61
CA GLU A 264 -12.70 -7.78 15.03
C GLU A 264 -13.71 -7.87 13.88
N ASP A 265 -14.91 -7.30 14.03
CA ASP A 265 -15.91 -7.23 12.98
C ASP A 265 -15.47 -6.38 11.77
N VAL A 266 -14.86 -5.20 12.04
CA VAL A 266 -14.29 -4.35 10.98
C VAL A 266 -13.19 -5.08 10.23
N LEU A 267 -12.24 -5.67 10.96
CA LEU A 267 -11.12 -6.39 10.37
C LEU A 267 -11.55 -7.66 9.61
N GLU A 268 -12.66 -8.30 10.00
CA GLU A 268 -13.25 -9.40 9.23
C GLU A 268 -13.60 -8.95 7.82
N GLU A 269 -14.34 -7.84 7.68
CA GLU A 269 -14.72 -7.30 6.37
C GLU A 269 -13.51 -6.77 5.57
N VAL A 270 -12.54 -6.17 6.25
CA VAL A 270 -11.27 -5.71 5.61
C VAL A 270 -10.47 -6.89 5.05
N VAL A 271 -10.37 -7.98 5.81
CA VAL A 271 -9.65 -9.19 5.39
C VAL A 271 -10.25 -9.81 4.14
N GLU A 272 -11.58 -9.76 3.98
CA GLU A 272 -12.27 -10.25 2.78
C GLU A 272 -12.00 -9.38 1.54
N LEU A 273 -11.83 -8.06 1.73
CA LEU A 273 -11.62 -7.12 0.63
C LEU A 273 -10.17 -7.09 0.13
N PHE A 274 -9.20 -7.36 1.02
CA PHE A 274 -7.78 -7.25 0.71
C PHE A 274 -7.09 -8.61 0.72
N PRO A 275 -6.63 -9.11 -0.45
CA PRO A 275 -5.93 -10.40 -0.55
C PRO A 275 -4.56 -10.39 0.11
N SER A 276 -3.96 -9.22 0.37
CA SER A 276 -2.69 -9.10 1.08
C SER A 276 -2.66 -9.93 2.35
N LYS A 277 -1.55 -10.58 2.59
CA LYS A 277 -1.33 -11.27 3.86
C LYS A 277 -1.00 -10.33 5.03
N TYR A 278 -0.88 -9.04 4.74
CA TYR A 278 -0.55 -8.00 5.71
C TYR A 278 -1.74 -7.09 5.96
N ILE A 279 -1.93 -6.72 7.22
CA ILE A 279 -2.82 -5.64 7.65
C ILE A 279 -2.00 -4.71 8.52
N HIS A 280 -1.97 -3.44 8.17
CA HIS A 280 -1.38 -2.40 9.01
C HIS A 280 -2.42 -1.89 9.98
N ILE A 281 -2.06 -1.78 11.25
CA ILE A 281 -3.00 -1.41 12.32
C ILE A 281 -2.67 -0.05 12.96
N GLY A 282 -1.76 0.73 12.36
CA GLY A 282 -1.23 1.94 12.96
C GLY A 282 -0.46 1.66 14.24
N GLY A 283 -1.01 2.03 15.36
CA GLY A 283 -0.44 1.79 16.70
C GLY A 283 0.40 2.93 17.23
N ASP A 284 0.51 3.99 16.46
CA ASP A 284 1.26 5.19 16.78
C ASP A 284 0.45 6.20 17.61
N GLU A 285 1.14 7.14 18.17
CA GLU A 285 0.66 8.38 18.79
C GLU A 285 -0.60 8.22 19.65
N ALA A 286 -0.75 7.10 20.37
CA ALA A 286 -1.90 6.82 21.24
C ALA A 286 -1.73 7.46 22.63
N PRO A 287 -2.38 8.62 22.95
CA PRO A 287 -2.25 9.25 24.24
C PRO A 287 -2.93 8.44 25.35
N LYS A 288 -2.26 8.29 26.49
CA LYS A 288 -2.75 7.46 27.62
C LYS A 288 -3.73 8.18 28.54
N TYR A 289 -3.96 9.47 28.34
CA TYR A 289 -4.72 10.36 29.23
C TYR A 289 -6.09 9.80 29.65
N HIS A 290 -6.89 9.29 28.71
CA HIS A 290 -8.21 8.73 29.07
C HIS A 290 -8.07 7.34 29.70
N TRP A 291 -7.08 6.53 29.32
CA TRP A 291 -6.86 5.23 29.92
C TRP A 291 -6.46 5.32 31.40
N GLU A 292 -5.60 6.30 31.76
CA GLU A 292 -5.19 6.57 33.13
C GLU A 292 -6.37 6.88 34.07
N ASN A 293 -7.42 7.51 33.52
CA ASN A 293 -8.59 7.93 34.28
C ASN A 293 -9.82 7.04 34.07
N CYS A 294 -9.74 6.00 33.25
CA CYS A 294 -10.85 5.10 32.94
C CYS A 294 -10.85 3.88 33.84
N SER A 295 -11.90 3.72 34.66
CA SER A 295 -12.05 2.58 35.57
C SER A 295 -11.99 1.23 34.88
N LYS A 296 -12.48 1.12 33.61
CA LYS A 296 -12.43 -0.11 32.82
C LYS A 296 -10.99 -0.43 32.38
N CYS A 297 -10.23 0.58 31.95
CA CYS A 297 -8.83 0.42 31.54
C CYS A 297 -7.96 0.05 32.75
N GLN A 298 -8.12 0.74 33.87
CA GLN A 298 -7.40 0.44 35.12
C GLN A 298 -7.73 -0.99 35.63
N LYS A 299 -9.00 -1.38 35.56
CA LYS A 299 -9.39 -2.75 35.87
C LYS A 299 -8.71 -3.77 34.94
N ARG A 300 -8.61 -3.48 33.64
CA ARG A 300 -7.93 -4.35 32.66
C ARG A 300 -6.44 -4.52 32.99
N ILE A 301 -5.78 -3.44 33.40
CA ILE A 301 -4.38 -3.46 33.86
C ILE A 301 -4.22 -4.42 35.05
N ILE A 302 -5.07 -4.26 36.07
CA ILE A 302 -5.04 -5.11 37.28
C ILE A 302 -5.33 -6.57 36.95
N ASP A 303 -6.41 -6.84 36.23
CA ASP A 303 -6.86 -8.20 35.90
C ASP A 303 -5.84 -9.00 35.08
N ASN A 304 -5.01 -8.32 34.27
CA ASN A 304 -3.99 -8.94 33.41
C ASN A 304 -2.55 -8.78 33.97
N ASN A 305 -2.38 -8.28 35.19
CA ASN A 305 -1.08 -8.03 35.82
C ASN A 305 -0.14 -7.17 34.96
N LEU A 306 -0.70 -6.16 34.26
CA LEU A 306 0.07 -5.20 33.48
C LEU A 306 0.61 -4.11 34.41
N LYS A 307 1.75 -3.49 34.03
CA LYS A 307 2.40 -2.47 34.86
C LYS A 307 1.78 -1.09 34.72
N ASP A 308 1.42 -0.74 33.46
CA ASP A 308 1.01 0.60 33.08
C ASP A 308 0.22 0.60 31.78
N GLU A 309 -0.11 1.77 31.27
CA GLU A 309 -0.84 1.99 30.02
C GLU A 309 -0.03 1.62 28.76
N HIS A 310 1.30 1.58 28.82
CA HIS A 310 2.13 1.10 27.72
C HIS A 310 1.98 -0.42 27.56
N GLU A 311 2.00 -1.17 28.68
CA GLU A 311 1.70 -2.60 28.64
C GLU A 311 0.22 -2.86 28.28
N LEU A 312 -0.69 -1.94 28.62
CA LEU A 312 -2.10 -2.01 28.18
C LEU A 312 -2.20 -1.84 26.65
N GLN A 313 -1.42 -0.95 26.04
CA GLN A 313 -1.34 -0.84 24.58
C GLN A 313 -0.78 -2.13 23.96
N SER A 314 0.28 -2.69 24.53
CA SER A 314 0.82 -3.97 24.09
C SER A 314 -0.22 -5.09 24.15
N TYR A 315 -0.99 -5.16 25.26
CA TYR A 315 -2.12 -6.07 25.39
C TYR A 315 -3.16 -5.88 24.28
N PHE A 316 -3.52 -4.63 23.97
CA PHE A 316 -4.47 -4.27 22.92
C PHE A 316 -3.98 -4.77 21.55
N ILE A 317 -2.75 -4.40 21.18
CA ILE A 317 -2.12 -4.79 19.92
C ILE A 317 -2.02 -6.32 19.79
N LYS A 318 -1.61 -6.99 20.88
CA LYS A 318 -1.51 -8.45 20.91
C LYS A 318 -2.85 -9.12 20.63
N ARG A 319 -3.95 -8.66 21.26
CA ARG A 319 -5.28 -9.24 21.08
C ARG A 319 -5.74 -9.11 19.62
N ILE A 320 -5.51 -7.96 19.00
CA ILE A 320 -5.80 -7.74 17.56
C ILE A 320 -4.88 -8.62 16.68
N GLY A 321 -3.60 -8.73 17.03
CA GLY A 321 -2.66 -9.60 16.32
C GLY A 321 -3.05 -11.08 16.37
N ASP A 322 -3.52 -11.55 17.53
CA ASP A 322 -4.03 -12.92 17.71
C ASP A 322 -5.29 -13.15 16.83
N PHE A 323 -6.20 -12.18 16.74
CA PHE A 323 -7.33 -12.24 15.83
C PHE A 323 -6.87 -12.32 14.36
N LEU A 324 -6.00 -11.42 13.90
CA LEU A 324 -5.48 -11.44 12.54
C LEU A 324 -4.77 -12.74 12.18
N LYS A 325 -4.06 -13.35 13.14
CA LYS A 325 -3.44 -14.67 12.98
C LYS A 325 -4.47 -15.76 12.69
N THR A 326 -5.68 -15.71 13.28
CA THR A 326 -6.76 -16.67 12.97
C THR A 326 -7.26 -16.54 11.52
N LYS A 327 -7.06 -15.37 10.91
CA LYS A 327 -7.40 -15.06 9.51
C LYS A 327 -6.22 -15.30 8.54
N ASN A 328 -5.12 -15.90 9.01
CA ASN A 328 -3.86 -16.05 8.26
C ASN A 328 -3.27 -14.70 7.77
N LYS A 329 -3.55 -13.64 8.50
CA LYS A 329 -2.98 -12.31 8.25
C LYS A 329 -1.87 -12.03 9.24
N ARG A 330 -0.94 -11.16 8.83
CA ARG A 330 0.18 -10.73 9.65
C ARG A 330 0.07 -9.23 9.92
N LEU A 331 0.22 -8.90 11.19
CA LEU A 331 0.14 -7.52 11.67
C LEU A 331 1.38 -6.74 11.26
N ILE A 332 1.19 -5.52 10.75
CA ILE A 332 2.19 -4.48 10.65
C ILE A 332 1.72 -3.32 11.57
N GLY A 333 2.64 -2.64 12.23
CA GLY A 333 2.35 -1.41 12.95
C GLY A 333 3.55 -0.49 13.00
N TRP A 334 3.29 0.77 13.29
CA TRP A 334 4.34 1.76 13.51
C TRP A 334 5.22 1.36 14.69
N ASP A 335 6.40 1.95 14.83
CA ASP A 335 7.38 1.48 15.81
C ASP A 335 6.99 1.71 17.27
N GLU A 336 5.90 2.44 17.57
CA GLU A 336 5.31 2.54 18.91
C GLU A 336 4.73 1.22 19.42
N ILE A 337 4.37 0.28 18.53
CA ILE A 337 3.85 -1.02 18.96
C ILE A 337 4.86 -1.87 19.73
N ILE A 338 6.14 -1.47 19.74
CA ILE A 338 7.18 -2.12 20.56
C ILE A 338 7.16 -1.67 22.02
N GLU A 339 6.50 -0.55 22.33
CA GLU A 339 6.40 -0.01 23.67
C GLU A 339 5.52 -0.92 24.54
N GLY A 340 5.99 -1.27 25.74
CA GLY A 340 5.28 -2.23 26.60
C GLY A 340 5.39 -3.72 26.20
N GLY A 341 6.08 -4.03 25.10
CA GLY A 341 6.35 -5.40 24.65
C GLY A 341 6.12 -5.60 23.16
N ILE A 342 7.00 -6.34 22.51
CA ILE A 342 6.95 -6.56 21.07
C ILE A 342 5.96 -7.69 20.74
N PRO A 343 4.94 -7.46 19.88
CA PRO A 343 4.04 -8.52 19.47
C PRO A 343 4.76 -9.60 18.67
N GLU A 344 4.50 -10.86 18.99
CA GLU A 344 5.09 -11.99 18.29
C GLU A 344 4.74 -11.95 16.79
N ASN A 345 5.75 -12.14 15.94
CA ASN A 345 5.60 -12.14 14.47
C ASN A 345 5.07 -10.83 13.84
N ALA A 346 4.91 -9.75 14.58
CA ALA A 346 4.60 -8.44 13.99
C ALA A 346 5.74 -7.95 13.10
N ILE A 347 5.39 -7.13 12.11
CA ILE A 347 6.35 -6.36 11.33
C ILE A 347 6.33 -4.94 11.87
N ILE A 348 7.50 -4.40 12.16
CA ILE A 348 7.65 -3.07 12.74
C ILE A 348 7.98 -2.08 11.62
N GLN A 349 7.13 -1.07 11.42
CA GLN A 349 7.41 0.02 10.49
C GLN A 349 8.05 1.18 11.26
N SER A 350 9.36 1.36 11.04
CA SER A 350 10.16 2.34 11.77
C SER A 350 10.09 3.70 11.07
N TRP A 351 9.40 4.68 11.68
CA TRP A 351 9.21 6.03 11.15
C TRP A 351 9.91 7.12 12.00
N ARG A 352 9.98 6.95 13.32
CA ARG A 352 10.64 7.91 14.24
C ARG A 352 12.18 7.95 14.10
N GLY A 353 12.73 7.20 13.17
CA GLY A 353 14.14 7.07 12.88
C GLY A 353 14.55 5.64 12.61
N MET A 354 15.79 5.28 12.95
CA MET A 354 16.35 3.95 12.68
C MET A 354 16.16 2.97 13.86
N GLU A 355 15.90 3.48 15.05
CA GLU A 355 15.95 2.68 16.30
C GLU A 355 14.86 1.60 16.32
N GLY A 356 13.63 1.90 15.88
CA GLY A 356 12.55 0.92 15.80
C GLY A 356 12.95 -0.31 14.96
N GLY A 357 13.58 -0.06 13.81
CA GLY A 357 14.09 -1.13 12.94
C GLY A 357 15.23 -1.93 13.58
N ILE A 358 16.15 -1.26 14.32
CA ILE A 358 17.24 -1.91 15.05
C ILE A 358 16.69 -2.81 16.16
N ILE A 359 15.71 -2.32 16.92
CA ILE A 359 15.04 -3.09 17.98
C ILE A 359 14.32 -4.29 17.40
N ALA A 360 13.56 -4.10 16.30
CA ALA A 360 12.90 -5.19 15.60
C ALA A 360 13.90 -6.30 15.18
N ALA A 361 15.01 -5.92 14.55
CA ALA A 361 16.04 -6.85 14.12
C ALA A 361 16.69 -7.62 15.29
N LYS A 362 16.98 -6.95 16.41
CA LYS A 362 17.50 -7.58 17.63
C LYS A 362 16.53 -8.63 18.21
N ASN A 363 15.22 -8.42 18.03
CA ASN A 363 14.18 -9.33 18.49
C ASN A 363 13.70 -10.31 17.41
N GLN A 364 14.41 -10.42 16.30
CA GLN A 364 14.10 -11.30 15.15
C GLN A 364 12.76 -10.97 14.46
N ASN A 365 12.21 -9.78 14.67
CA ASN A 365 11.09 -9.26 13.91
C ASN A 365 11.56 -8.65 12.58
N GLN A 366 10.71 -8.72 11.56
CA GLN A 366 10.96 -7.98 10.33
C GLN A 366 10.68 -6.50 10.53
N ALA A 367 11.41 -5.65 9.80
CA ALA A 367 11.21 -4.21 9.83
C ALA A 367 11.00 -3.64 8.43
N ILE A 368 10.13 -2.64 8.35
CA ILE A 368 9.98 -1.74 7.20
C ILE A 368 10.59 -0.41 7.62
N MET A 369 11.57 0.07 6.83
CA MET A 369 12.26 1.32 7.13
C MET A 369 11.58 2.48 6.41
N ALA A 370 10.99 3.39 7.17
CA ALA A 370 10.30 4.58 6.69
C ALA A 370 10.66 5.83 7.54
N PRO A 371 11.96 6.07 7.86
CA PRO A 371 12.33 7.17 8.75
C PRO A 371 11.94 8.52 8.16
N THR A 372 11.30 9.38 8.97
CA THR A 372 10.83 10.72 8.59
C THR A 372 11.91 11.56 7.90
N SER A 373 13.12 11.50 8.40
CA SER A 373 14.27 12.25 7.88
C SER A 373 14.68 11.89 6.43
N HIS A 374 14.18 10.77 5.88
CA HIS A 374 14.61 10.25 4.57
C HIS A 374 13.47 9.80 3.65
N CYS A 375 12.31 9.44 4.20
CA CYS A 375 11.26 8.76 3.45
C CYS A 375 9.94 9.54 3.38
N TYR A 376 9.79 10.63 4.13
CA TYR A 376 8.60 11.48 4.12
C TYR A 376 8.74 12.59 3.07
N PHE A 377 7.65 12.88 2.37
CA PHE A 377 7.59 13.89 1.31
C PHE A 377 6.66 15.06 1.65
N ASP A 378 6.15 15.09 2.85
CA ASP A 378 5.21 16.09 3.38
C ASP A 378 5.89 17.19 4.23
N TYR A 379 7.21 17.15 4.34
CA TYR A 379 8.02 18.20 4.92
C TYR A 379 8.53 19.16 3.85
N ASP A 380 8.66 20.45 4.22
CA ASP A 380 9.32 21.43 3.37
C ASP A 380 10.77 21.02 3.13
N LEU A 381 11.15 20.91 1.84
CA LEU A 381 12.51 20.51 1.45
C LEU A 381 13.56 21.59 1.71
N ASP A 382 13.11 22.82 2.00
CA ASP A 382 13.94 24.02 2.23
C ASP A 382 14.03 24.42 3.72
N ALA A 383 13.57 23.57 4.65
CA ALA A 383 13.57 23.84 6.09
C ALA A 383 14.82 23.31 6.78
#